data_3bd3ae34dc8cd1580d548843ae890c5c
#
_entry.id   3bd3ae34dc8cd1580d548843ae890c5c
#
_cell.length_a   1.000
_cell.length_b   1.000
_cell.length_c   1.000
_cell.angle_alpha   90.00
_cell.angle_beta   90.00
_cell.angle_gamma   90.00
#
_symmetry.space_group_name_H-M   'P 1'
#
loop_
_entity.id
_entity.type
_entity.pdbx_description
1 polymer ?
#
loop_
_entity_poly.entity_id
_entity_poly.type
_entity_poly.pdbx_seq_one_letter_code
_entity_poly.pdbx_strand_id
1 'polypeptide(L)'
;AIRLKEINTETAAFTLSYTIESSAGDINTFYNVNEYYRLRWTDSKVYLLDFERRMAENIGLADITVSSGALRLGIGDASDIDYASYGTDQQQYTWVTGDQQLWLYDNTNRIMTKVYTEEDDNHNCGRQDEAGIKVVHADPETGDLYFIVYGYMHSGNYEGREGVMVYHFSHEDVLLEDLVFIPFNKGFEQMRSGLEELAYMNDDGTLYLLLEDTVYAIDVNMGKMDVAYKDLNSSNCTASGDGIFVMCDGGDENAGERLKIVDLNSGKERTVEGGDWRIVPLGYAGRDLIYGLIDPQMLTEDSSGVIRTPISEVHILDENYNEVKTYQKSGDYVMRLTISDGNISMKLAKAIKNGNYTDYQDAGEDYIIRNIENDDQKIYVDKQKDSIRGQQNWLHLNTSDSFVPISQSARYLDPGYDISRKYEDTDQVEMQYYVYTKGRMDAAFATIQEAVDYGTTYAGTIMTSHKQVIWQKAGRAYIWDRILTVLTRPAVHRA
;
A
#
# COMPACT_ATOMS: atom_id res chain seq x y z
N ALA A 1 -19.38 1.13 -15.11
CA ALA A 1 -19.06 2.57 -15.07
C ALA A 1 -17.95 2.89 -16.08
N ILE A 2 -17.91 4.12 -16.57
CA ILE A 2 -16.83 4.63 -17.43
C ILE A 2 -16.28 5.87 -16.74
N ARG A 3 -14.94 5.93 -16.56
CA ARG A 3 -14.27 7.10 -15.99
C ARG A 3 -13.20 7.61 -16.94
N LEU A 4 -13.28 8.86 -17.28
CA LEU A 4 -12.27 9.56 -18.08
C LEU A 4 -11.09 9.92 -17.15
N LYS A 5 -9.89 9.43 -17.47
CA LYS A 5 -8.65 9.73 -16.74
C LYS A 5 -7.86 10.88 -17.38
N GLU A 6 -7.87 10.93 -18.71
CA GLU A 6 -7.14 11.94 -19.48
C GLU A 6 -7.84 12.18 -20.82
N ILE A 7 -7.89 13.42 -21.26
CA ILE A 7 -8.30 13.78 -22.62
C ILE A 7 -7.43 14.89 -23.18
N ASN A 8 -6.86 14.66 -24.35
CA ASN A 8 -6.03 15.58 -25.10
C ASN A 8 -6.59 15.74 -26.52
N THR A 9 -5.95 16.57 -27.34
CA THR A 9 -6.40 16.85 -28.71
C THR A 9 -6.51 15.58 -29.58
N GLU A 10 -5.63 14.59 -29.39
CA GLU A 10 -5.59 13.37 -30.21
C GLU A 10 -5.64 12.08 -29.37
N THR A 11 -5.61 12.17 -28.05
CA THR A 11 -5.55 11.01 -27.15
C THR A 11 -6.56 11.12 -26.03
N ALA A 12 -7.05 9.96 -25.56
CA ALA A 12 -7.79 9.84 -24.32
C ALA A 12 -7.40 8.57 -23.60
N ALA A 13 -7.45 8.62 -22.27
CA ALA A 13 -7.36 7.45 -21.41
C ALA A 13 -8.61 7.40 -20.52
N PHE A 14 -9.17 6.20 -20.35
CA PHE A 14 -10.30 5.95 -19.47
C PHE A 14 -10.26 4.55 -18.88
N THR A 15 -10.97 4.38 -17.79
CA THR A 15 -11.25 3.07 -17.20
C THR A 15 -12.71 2.69 -17.43
N LEU A 16 -12.94 1.39 -17.59
CA LEU A 16 -14.25 0.78 -17.74
C LEU A 16 -14.42 -0.30 -16.68
N SER A 17 -15.40 -0.14 -15.78
CA SER A 17 -15.70 -1.10 -14.72
C SER A 17 -17.07 -1.72 -14.95
N TYR A 18 -17.14 -3.06 -14.89
CA TYR A 18 -18.37 -3.83 -15.10
C TYR A 18 -18.29 -5.21 -14.47
N THR A 19 -19.43 -5.86 -14.28
CA THR A 19 -19.50 -7.23 -13.76
C THR A 19 -19.85 -8.20 -14.90
N ILE A 20 -19.21 -9.36 -14.90
CA ILE A 20 -19.50 -10.48 -15.79
C ILE A 20 -20.08 -11.61 -14.95
N GLU A 21 -21.20 -12.17 -15.40
CA GLU A 21 -21.72 -13.43 -14.93
C GLU A 21 -21.24 -14.56 -15.85
N SER A 22 -20.65 -15.61 -15.26
CA SER A 22 -20.26 -16.83 -15.96
C SER A 22 -21.03 -18.00 -15.38
N SER A 23 -21.71 -18.77 -16.22
CA SER A 23 -22.47 -19.97 -15.84
C SER A 23 -21.78 -21.22 -16.35
N ALA A 24 -21.42 -22.13 -15.45
CA ALA A 24 -20.83 -23.43 -15.76
C ALA A 24 -21.64 -24.52 -15.04
N GLY A 25 -22.60 -25.13 -15.75
CA GLY A 25 -23.57 -26.05 -15.15
C GLY A 25 -24.52 -25.28 -14.21
N ASP A 26 -24.64 -25.73 -12.97
CA ASP A 26 -25.46 -25.11 -11.93
C ASP A 26 -24.72 -24.03 -11.13
N ILE A 27 -23.48 -23.70 -11.49
CA ILE A 27 -22.65 -22.72 -10.79
C ILE A 27 -22.63 -21.42 -11.57
N ASN A 28 -23.13 -20.34 -10.96
CA ASN A 28 -22.97 -18.98 -11.46
C ASN A 28 -21.84 -18.30 -10.68
N THR A 29 -20.88 -17.76 -11.39
CA THR A 29 -19.75 -17.03 -10.83
C THR A 29 -19.76 -15.60 -11.35
N PHE A 30 -19.62 -14.65 -10.47
CA PHE A 30 -19.57 -13.22 -10.81
C PHE A 30 -18.14 -12.73 -10.76
N TYR A 31 -17.74 -11.92 -11.75
CA TYR A 31 -16.41 -11.35 -11.84
C TYR A 31 -16.53 -9.84 -12.00
N ASN A 32 -15.84 -9.14 -11.15
CA ASN A 32 -15.63 -7.70 -11.29
C ASN A 32 -14.46 -7.46 -12.25
N VAL A 33 -14.71 -6.64 -13.27
CA VAL A 33 -13.73 -6.38 -14.32
C VAL A 33 -13.45 -4.89 -14.39
N ASN A 34 -12.18 -4.55 -14.31
CA ASN A 34 -11.66 -3.21 -14.54
C ASN A 34 -10.74 -3.22 -15.75
N GLU A 35 -11.06 -2.39 -16.75
CA GLU A 35 -10.26 -2.24 -17.95
C GLU A 35 -9.74 -0.82 -18.08
N TYR A 36 -8.47 -0.69 -18.37
CA TYR A 36 -7.84 0.56 -18.76
C TYR A 36 -7.65 0.59 -20.25
N TYR A 37 -7.99 1.73 -20.86
CA TYR A 37 -7.80 1.99 -22.27
C TYR A 37 -7.06 3.30 -22.46
N ARG A 38 -6.04 3.31 -23.31
CA ARG A 38 -5.44 4.52 -23.87
C ARG A 38 -5.60 4.48 -25.38
N LEU A 39 -6.30 5.47 -25.90
CA LEU A 39 -6.65 5.57 -27.32
C LEU A 39 -6.04 6.81 -27.94
N ARG A 40 -5.75 6.72 -29.23
CA ARG A 40 -5.46 7.86 -30.08
C ARG A 40 -6.40 7.85 -31.29
N TRP A 41 -6.98 8.98 -31.60
CA TRP A 41 -7.81 9.13 -32.80
C TRP A 41 -7.09 9.99 -33.85
N THR A 42 -7.44 9.72 -35.10
CA THR A 42 -7.11 10.50 -36.28
C THR A 42 -8.42 10.69 -37.06
N ASP A 43 -8.42 11.51 -38.10
CA ASP A 43 -9.61 11.76 -38.92
C ASP A 43 -10.27 10.47 -39.46
N SER A 44 -9.52 9.39 -39.55
CA SER A 44 -10.02 8.14 -40.17
C SER A 44 -10.02 6.92 -39.26
N LYS A 45 -9.30 6.91 -38.13
CA LYS A 45 -9.12 5.71 -37.30
C LYS A 45 -8.91 6.04 -35.83
N VAL A 46 -9.30 5.08 -34.95
CA VAL A 46 -8.95 5.02 -33.55
C VAL A 46 -7.90 3.92 -33.36
N TYR A 47 -6.83 4.24 -32.68
CA TYR A 47 -5.75 3.32 -32.35
C TYR A 47 -5.77 3.02 -30.87
N LEU A 48 -5.69 1.74 -30.50
CA LEU A 48 -5.44 1.31 -29.13
C LEU A 48 -3.94 1.42 -28.85
N LEU A 49 -3.56 2.32 -27.95
CA LEU A 49 -2.17 2.55 -27.58
C LEU A 49 -1.74 1.69 -26.40
N ASP A 50 -2.65 1.54 -25.42
CA ASP A 50 -2.42 0.70 -24.26
C ASP A 50 -3.75 0.12 -23.75
N PHE A 51 -3.68 -1.06 -23.16
CA PHE A 51 -4.80 -1.78 -22.61
C PHE A 51 -4.36 -2.64 -21.44
N GLU A 52 -5.10 -2.57 -20.34
CA GLU A 52 -4.98 -3.52 -19.24
C GLU A 52 -6.37 -3.99 -18.83
N ARG A 53 -6.48 -5.25 -18.46
CA ARG A 53 -7.67 -5.80 -17.82
C ARG A 53 -7.28 -6.45 -16.51
N ARG A 54 -7.99 -6.07 -15.46
CA ARG A 54 -8.00 -6.75 -14.17
C ARG A 54 -9.34 -7.37 -13.94
N MET A 55 -9.34 -8.55 -13.38
CA MET A 55 -10.54 -9.29 -13.08
C MET A 55 -10.38 -9.95 -11.71
N ALA A 56 -11.37 -9.74 -10.85
CA ALA A 56 -11.46 -10.40 -9.57
C ALA A 56 -12.80 -11.14 -9.46
N GLU A 57 -12.78 -12.30 -8.84
CA GLU A 57 -13.99 -13.06 -8.59
C GLU A 57 -14.70 -12.49 -7.36
N ASN A 58 -15.99 -12.18 -7.52
CA ASN A 58 -16.83 -11.84 -6.39
C ASN A 58 -17.34 -13.11 -5.73
N ILE A 59 -16.78 -13.43 -4.56
CA ILE A 59 -17.11 -14.64 -3.84
C ILE A 59 -18.36 -14.42 -3.00
N GLY A 60 -19.40 -15.21 -3.32
CA GLY A 60 -20.62 -15.28 -2.52
C GLY A 60 -20.46 -16.16 -1.27
N LEU A 61 -21.33 -15.97 -0.29
CA LEU A 61 -21.35 -16.80 0.94
C LEU A 61 -21.49 -18.29 0.64
N ALA A 62 -22.20 -18.66 -0.41
CA ALA A 62 -22.43 -20.05 -0.80
C ALA A 62 -21.20 -20.70 -1.48
N ASP A 63 -20.24 -19.93 -1.95
CA ASP A 63 -19.09 -20.40 -2.73
C ASP A 63 -17.87 -20.72 -1.86
N ILE A 64 -17.95 -20.44 -0.56
CA ILE A 64 -16.84 -20.58 0.35
C ILE A 64 -16.64 -22.06 0.70
N THR A 65 -15.45 -22.56 0.40
CA THR A 65 -15.06 -23.93 0.71
C THR A 65 -13.60 -23.97 1.17
N VAL A 66 -13.33 -24.82 2.14
CA VAL A 66 -11.96 -25.19 2.55
C VAL A 66 -11.66 -26.58 2.03
N SER A 67 -10.59 -26.71 1.26
CA SER A 67 -10.16 -27.98 0.68
C SER A 67 -8.71 -28.27 1.07
N SER A 68 -8.49 -29.37 1.79
CA SER A 68 -7.16 -29.75 2.28
C SER A 68 -6.46 -28.60 3.02
N GLY A 69 -7.20 -27.89 3.86
CA GLY A 69 -6.68 -26.75 4.62
C GLY A 69 -6.57 -25.44 3.86
N ALA A 70 -6.94 -25.39 2.60
CA ALA A 70 -6.88 -24.17 1.82
C ALA A 70 -8.28 -23.59 1.56
N LEU A 71 -8.44 -22.29 1.86
CA LEU A 71 -9.63 -21.49 1.58
C LEU A 71 -9.51 -20.88 0.19
N ARG A 72 -10.49 -21.09 -0.68
CA ARG A 72 -10.52 -20.50 -2.01
C ARG A 72 -10.86 -19.01 -1.94
N LEU A 73 -9.98 -18.17 -2.47
CA LEU A 73 -10.14 -16.72 -2.56
C LEU A 73 -10.50 -16.24 -3.98
N GLY A 74 -10.57 -17.16 -4.94
CA GLY A 74 -10.96 -16.85 -6.30
C GLY A 74 -9.87 -16.26 -7.19
N ILE A 75 -10.30 -15.61 -8.27
CA ILE A 75 -9.44 -14.88 -9.20
C ILE A 75 -9.22 -13.48 -8.67
N GLY A 76 -7.99 -13.00 -8.71
CA GLY A 76 -7.60 -11.65 -8.31
C GLY A 76 -6.09 -11.46 -8.36
N ASP A 77 -5.63 -10.26 -8.07
CA ASP A 77 -4.21 -10.05 -7.85
C ASP A 77 -3.86 -10.48 -6.42
N ALA A 78 -2.89 -11.36 -6.26
CA ALA A 78 -2.46 -11.83 -4.94
C ALA A 78 -1.81 -10.71 -4.10
N SER A 79 -1.30 -9.67 -4.74
CA SER A 79 -0.74 -8.49 -4.05
C SER A 79 -1.80 -7.60 -3.40
N ASP A 80 -3.07 -7.74 -3.80
CA ASP A 80 -4.19 -7.00 -3.23
C ASP A 80 -4.84 -7.76 -2.05
N ILE A 81 -4.31 -8.94 -1.70
CA ILE A 81 -4.80 -9.79 -0.61
C ILE A 81 -3.92 -9.57 0.62
N ASP A 82 -4.51 -9.03 1.67
CA ASP A 82 -3.88 -8.92 2.98
C ASP A 82 -4.57 -9.86 3.97
N TYR A 83 -3.82 -10.45 4.91
CA TYR A 83 -4.34 -11.45 5.82
C TYR A 83 -3.46 -11.60 7.05
N ALA A 84 -4.08 -11.94 8.19
CA ALA A 84 -3.36 -12.36 9.38
C ALA A 84 -4.20 -13.31 10.22
N SER A 85 -3.50 -14.19 10.97
CA SER A 85 -4.11 -14.96 12.06
C SER A 85 -3.78 -14.33 13.40
N TYR A 86 -4.74 -14.38 14.29
CA TYR A 86 -4.65 -13.86 15.65
C TYR A 86 -5.52 -14.69 16.58
N GLY A 87 -5.42 -14.46 17.87
CA GLY A 87 -6.20 -15.16 18.88
C GLY A 87 -5.36 -15.71 20.02
N THR A 88 -5.97 -16.60 20.79
CA THR A 88 -5.37 -17.27 21.94
C THR A 88 -5.14 -18.76 21.62
N ASP A 89 -4.51 -19.51 22.53
CA ASP A 89 -4.34 -20.97 22.37
C ASP A 89 -5.67 -21.74 22.26
N GLN A 90 -6.77 -21.14 22.74
CA GLN A 90 -8.10 -21.76 22.77
C GLN A 90 -8.99 -21.32 21.61
N GLN A 91 -8.78 -20.12 21.08
CA GLN A 91 -9.60 -19.53 20.05
C GLN A 91 -8.74 -18.79 19.04
N GLN A 92 -8.86 -19.19 17.80
CA GLN A 92 -8.05 -18.68 16.68
C GLN A 92 -8.95 -18.10 15.62
N TYR A 93 -8.51 -16.97 15.07
CA TYR A 93 -9.18 -16.24 14.02
C TYR A 93 -8.22 -15.95 12.87
N THR A 94 -8.76 -15.84 11.67
CA THR A 94 -8.01 -15.39 10.49
C THR A 94 -8.84 -14.39 9.72
N TRP A 95 -8.37 -13.16 9.59
CA TRP A 95 -9.00 -12.23 8.67
C TRP A 95 -8.28 -12.24 7.33
N VAL A 96 -9.04 -11.91 6.27
CA VAL A 96 -8.52 -11.75 4.92
C VAL A 96 -9.26 -10.63 4.21
N THR A 97 -8.50 -9.74 3.57
CA THR A 97 -9.03 -8.72 2.66
C THR A 97 -8.78 -9.14 1.22
N GLY A 98 -9.59 -8.66 0.32
CA GLY A 98 -9.41 -8.85 -1.11
C GLY A 98 -10.63 -8.32 -1.85
N ASP A 99 -10.40 -7.73 -3.01
CA ASP A 99 -11.48 -7.24 -3.85
C ASP A 99 -12.48 -6.29 -3.15
N GLN A 100 -11.97 -5.41 -2.26
CA GLN A 100 -12.79 -4.49 -1.44
C GLN A 100 -13.79 -5.20 -0.49
N GLN A 101 -13.45 -6.40 -0.08
CA GLN A 101 -14.17 -7.17 0.93
C GLN A 101 -13.26 -7.48 2.10
N LEU A 102 -13.83 -7.58 3.31
CA LEU A 102 -13.17 -8.10 4.49
C LEU A 102 -13.94 -9.30 5.01
N TRP A 103 -13.22 -10.38 5.23
CA TRP A 103 -13.74 -11.62 5.74
C TRP A 103 -13.02 -12.00 7.03
N LEU A 104 -13.77 -12.59 7.98
CA LEU A 104 -13.23 -13.19 9.18
C LEU A 104 -13.58 -14.68 9.22
N TYR A 105 -12.58 -15.51 9.40
CA TYR A 105 -12.73 -16.94 9.63
C TYR A 105 -12.43 -17.24 11.10
N ASP A 106 -13.45 -17.74 11.82
CA ASP A 106 -13.29 -18.33 13.13
C ASP A 106 -12.81 -19.78 12.95
N ASN A 107 -11.53 -20.00 13.18
CA ASN A 107 -10.88 -21.30 12.97
C ASN A 107 -11.41 -22.36 13.93
N THR A 108 -11.81 -21.95 15.14
CA THR A 108 -12.27 -22.85 16.20
C THR A 108 -13.68 -23.37 15.90
N ASN A 109 -14.58 -22.46 15.54
CA ASN A 109 -16.00 -22.80 15.30
C ASN A 109 -16.29 -23.10 13.81
N ARG A 110 -15.30 -22.90 12.91
CA ARG A 110 -15.43 -23.05 11.45
C ARG A 110 -16.53 -22.17 10.86
N ILE A 111 -16.58 -20.92 11.32
CA ILE A 111 -17.53 -19.91 10.84
C ILE A 111 -16.78 -18.92 9.97
N MET A 112 -17.33 -18.64 8.79
CA MET A 112 -16.84 -17.61 7.88
C MET A 112 -17.82 -16.45 7.85
N THR A 113 -17.37 -15.29 8.28
CA THR A 113 -18.17 -14.08 8.31
C THR A 113 -17.71 -13.09 7.26
N LYS A 114 -18.59 -12.66 6.35
CA LYS A 114 -18.37 -11.48 5.52
C LYS A 114 -18.57 -10.26 6.40
N VAL A 115 -17.48 -9.64 6.80
CA VAL A 115 -17.49 -8.49 7.72
C VAL A 115 -17.87 -7.22 6.97
N TYR A 116 -17.26 -7.00 5.80
CA TYR A 116 -17.49 -5.79 5.01
C TYR A 116 -17.48 -6.08 3.51
N THR A 117 -18.32 -5.37 2.78
CA THR A 117 -18.34 -5.30 1.32
C THR A 117 -18.99 -3.99 0.89
N GLU A 118 -18.49 -3.38 -0.19
CA GLU A 118 -19.15 -2.23 -0.82
C GLU A 118 -20.26 -2.61 -1.79
N GLU A 119 -20.54 -3.90 -1.97
CA GLU A 119 -21.58 -4.35 -2.87
C GLU A 119 -22.98 -4.14 -2.33
N ASP A 120 -23.87 -3.70 -3.23
CA ASP A 120 -25.29 -3.79 -2.98
C ASP A 120 -25.80 -5.24 -3.22
N ASP A 121 -27.05 -5.53 -2.77
CA ASP A 121 -27.69 -6.85 -2.92
C ASP A 121 -27.88 -7.29 -4.39
N ASN A 122 -27.62 -6.41 -5.36
CA ASN A 122 -27.76 -6.67 -6.80
C ASN A 122 -26.44 -6.95 -7.50
N HIS A 123 -25.33 -7.13 -6.77
CA HIS A 123 -23.97 -7.26 -7.29
C HIS A 123 -23.52 -6.07 -8.15
N ASN A 124 -24.20 -4.94 -8.01
CA ASN A 124 -23.87 -3.69 -8.64
C ASN A 124 -22.85 -2.96 -7.77
N CYS A 125 -21.62 -3.43 -7.78
CA CYS A 125 -20.56 -2.65 -7.17
C CYS A 125 -20.32 -1.43 -8.05
N GLY A 126 -20.52 -0.27 -7.47
CA GLY A 126 -19.95 0.98 -8.00
C GLY A 126 -18.43 0.94 -7.86
N ARG A 127 -17.85 -0.23 -8.12
CA ARG A 127 -16.48 -0.59 -7.84
C ARG A 127 -15.54 0.42 -8.41
N GLN A 128 -14.70 0.90 -7.56
CA GLN A 128 -13.78 1.96 -7.88
C GLN A 128 -12.37 1.55 -7.48
N ASP A 129 -11.44 1.76 -8.39
CA ASP A 129 -10.01 1.60 -8.17
C ASP A 129 -9.46 2.55 -7.09
N GLU A 130 -10.34 3.25 -6.35
CA GLU A 130 -10.02 4.36 -5.46
C GLU A 130 -10.57 4.15 -4.04
N ALA A 131 -10.66 2.91 -3.58
CA ALA A 131 -10.96 2.56 -2.21
C ALA A 131 -10.05 1.44 -1.72
N GLY A 132 -9.65 1.52 -0.45
CA GLY A 132 -8.83 0.51 0.22
C GLY A 132 -9.41 0.12 1.57
N ILE A 133 -9.11 -1.09 2.00
CA ILE A 133 -9.45 -1.61 3.33
C ILE A 133 -8.14 -1.97 4.03
N LYS A 134 -8.01 -1.58 5.32
CA LYS A 134 -6.88 -1.99 6.15
C LYS A 134 -7.36 -2.30 7.56
N VAL A 135 -7.05 -3.50 8.05
CA VAL A 135 -7.26 -3.87 9.46
C VAL A 135 -6.21 -3.14 10.29
N VAL A 136 -6.64 -2.42 11.32
CA VAL A 136 -5.78 -1.59 12.17
C VAL A 136 -5.64 -2.14 13.59
N HIS A 137 -6.57 -3.00 14.01
CA HIS A 137 -6.48 -3.75 15.27
C HIS A 137 -7.34 -5.02 15.18
N ALA A 138 -6.87 -6.08 15.81
CA ALA A 138 -7.58 -7.34 15.93
C ALA A 138 -7.44 -7.85 17.37
N ASP A 139 -8.55 -7.92 18.09
CA ASP A 139 -8.56 -8.33 19.49
C ASP A 139 -8.44 -9.86 19.59
N PRO A 140 -7.37 -10.38 20.19
CA PRO A 140 -7.15 -11.83 20.27
C PRO A 140 -8.09 -12.56 21.20
N GLU A 141 -8.77 -11.88 22.14
CA GLU A 141 -9.66 -12.51 23.11
C GLU A 141 -11.10 -12.55 22.63
N THR A 142 -11.58 -11.47 22.01
CA THR A 142 -12.97 -11.36 21.55
C THR A 142 -13.16 -11.76 20.10
N GLY A 143 -12.11 -11.67 19.29
CA GLY A 143 -12.20 -11.84 17.84
C GLY A 143 -12.69 -10.59 17.10
N ASP A 144 -12.87 -9.48 17.81
CA ASP A 144 -13.31 -8.23 17.23
C ASP A 144 -12.26 -7.63 16.29
N LEU A 145 -12.72 -6.91 15.27
CA LEU A 145 -11.85 -6.22 14.32
C LEU A 145 -12.14 -4.73 14.30
N TYR A 146 -11.08 -3.94 14.29
CA TYR A 146 -11.13 -2.53 13.91
C TYR A 146 -10.42 -2.38 12.58
N PHE A 147 -11.07 -1.74 11.64
CA PHE A 147 -10.50 -1.53 10.30
C PHE A 147 -10.92 -0.18 9.74
N ILE A 148 -10.18 0.27 8.76
CA ILE A 148 -10.47 1.47 8.01
C ILE A 148 -10.84 1.13 6.56
N VAL A 149 -11.80 1.88 6.03
CA VAL A 149 -12.08 1.99 4.61
C VAL A 149 -11.73 3.40 4.19
N TYR A 150 -10.88 3.56 3.21
CA TYR A 150 -10.38 4.86 2.81
C TYR A 150 -10.49 5.06 1.31
N GLY A 151 -10.77 6.29 0.91
CA GLY A 151 -11.02 6.68 -0.47
C GLY A 151 -12.29 7.50 -0.61
N TYR A 152 -12.91 7.40 -1.78
CA TYR A 152 -14.18 8.05 -2.04
C TYR A 152 -15.34 7.19 -1.52
N MET A 153 -16.20 7.76 -0.68
CA MET A 153 -17.37 7.08 -0.12
C MET A 153 -18.50 7.06 -1.15
N HIS A 154 -18.93 5.85 -1.54
CA HIS A 154 -19.93 5.66 -2.59
C HIS A 154 -21.34 5.54 -2.08
N SER A 155 -21.49 5.29 -0.79
CA SER A 155 -22.78 5.04 -0.14
C SER A 155 -22.75 5.48 1.33
N GLY A 156 -23.90 5.43 1.99
CA GLY A 156 -24.05 5.75 3.40
C GLY A 156 -24.10 7.25 3.68
N ASN A 157 -23.87 7.61 4.95
CA ASN A 157 -23.98 8.98 5.43
C ASN A 157 -22.94 9.95 4.86
N TYR A 158 -21.83 9.42 4.33
CA TYR A 158 -20.71 10.19 3.81
C TYR A 158 -20.56 10.06 2.29
N GLU A 159 -21.63 9.61 1.60
CA GLU A 159 -21.64 9.51 0.15
C GLU A 159 -21.19 10.82 -0.53
N GLY A 160 -20.30 10.68 -1.51
CA GLY A 160 -19.75 11.82 -2.24
C GLY A 160 -18.55 12.51 -1.57
N ARG A 161 -18.07 12.03 -0.42
CA ARG A 161 -16.91 12.58 0.30
C ARG A 161 -15.69 11.65 0.16
N GLU A 162 -14.51 12.23 0.15
CA GLU A 162 -13.25 11.51 0.28
C GLU A 162 -12.78 11.54 1.74
N GLY A 163 -12.25 10.42 2.21
CA GLY A 163 -11.75 10.33 3.59
C GLY A 163 -11.47 8.91 4.05
N VAL A 164 -11.37 8.78 5.35
CA VAL A 164 -11.14 7.53 6.07
C VAL A 164 -12.31 7.26 6.99
N MET A 165 -13.03 6.16 6.76
CA MET A 165 -14.06 5.66 7.66
C MET A 165 -13.45 4.59 8.56
N VAL A 166 -13.68 4.69 9.85
CA VAL A 166 -13.26 3.71 10.86
C VAL A 166 -14.45 2.86 11.26
N TYR A 167 -14.29 1.56 11.18
CA TYR A 167 -15.30 0.57 11.54
C TYR A 167 -14.85 -0.27 12.71
N HIS A 168 -15.84 -0.70 13.51
CA HIS A 168 -15.71 -1.78 14.49
C HIS A 168 -16.62 -2.95 14.09
N PHE A 169 -16.08 -4.14 14.09
CA PHE A 169 -16.84 -5.37 13.94
C PHE A 169 -16.80 -6.15 15.25
N SER A 170 -17.98 -6.35 15.87
CA SER A 170 -18.15 -7.24 17.00
C SER A 170 -18.38 -8.68 16.52
N HIS A 171 -17.46 -9.57 16.86
CA HIS A 171 -17.56 -10.99 16.49
C HIS A 171 -18.72 -11.69 17.20
N GLU A 172 -18.96 -11.40 18.51
CA GLU A 172 -20.02 -12.03 19.29
C GLU A 172 -21.43 -11.68 18.76
N ASP A 173 -21.67 -10.40 18.45
CA ASP A 173 -22.96 -9.90 17.96
C ASP A 173 -23.13 -10.01 16.44
N VAL A 174 -22.06 -10.32 15.73
CA VAL A 174 -21.96 -10.28 14.25
C VAL A 174 -22.42 -8.92 13.72
N LEU A 175 -21.93 -7.86 14.35
CA LEU A 175 -22.36 -6.49 14.13
C LEU A 175 -21.22 -5.61 13.63
N LEU A 176 -21.50 -4.83 12.59
CA LEU A 176 -20.59 -3.83 12.04
C LEU A 176 -21.11 -2.43 12.36
N GLU A 177 -20.25 -1.60 12.94
CA GLU A 177 -20.57 -0.25 13.37
C GLU A 177 -19.62 0.77 12.77
N ASP A 178 -20.15 1.91 12.30
CA ASP A 178 -19.36 3.10 11.99
C ASP A 178 -18.91 3.76 13.30
N LEU A 179 -17.61 4.03 13.45
CA LEU A 179 -17.09 4.75 14.61
C LEU A 179 -16.85 6.23 14.30
N VAL A 180 -16.07 6.52 13.27
CA VAL A 180 -15.65 7.89 12.97
C VAL A 180 -15.30 8.05 11.50
N PHE A 181 -15.69 9.17 10.90
CA PHE A 181 -15.27 9.57 9.56
C PHE A 181 -14.29 10.73 9.62
N ILE A 182 -13.15 10.58 8.97
CA ILE A 182 -12.08 11.57 8.89
C ILE A 182 -12.06 12.09 7.45
N PRO A 183 -12.63 13.28 7.17
CA PRO A 183 -12.63 13.87 5.84
C PRO A 183 -11.19 14.21 5.41
N PHE A 184 -10.87 13.93 4.15
CA PHE A 184 -9.56 14.18 3.57
C PHE A 184 -9.68 14.64 2.13
N ASN A 185 -9.19 15.84 1.81
CA ASN A 185 -9.42 16.51 0.52
C ASN A 185 -8.41 16.15 -0.57
N LYS A 186 -7.63 15.11 -0.35
CA LYS A 186 -6.62 14.65 -1.32
C LYS A 186 -7.08 13.34 -1.95
N GLY A 187 -6.57 13.04 -3.13
CA GLY A 187 -6.93 11.82 -3.83
C GLY A 187 -6.54 10.54 -3.08
N PHE A 188 -7.24 9.46 -3.37
CA PHE A 188 -7.05 8.13 -2.78
C PHE A 188 -5.58 7.71 -2.64
N GLU A 189 -4.79 7.94 -3.67
CA GLU A 189 -3.40 7.47 -3.70
C GLU A 189 -2.49 8.23 -2.73
N GLN A 190 -2.82 9.49 -2.41
CA GLN A 190 -2.10 10.23 -1.38
C GLN A 190 -2.44 9.70 0.01
N MET A 191 -3.71 9.34 0.24
CA MET A 191 -4.10 8.65 1.48
C MET A 191 -3.43 7.30 1.59
N ARG A 192 -3.48 6.49 0.53
CA ARG A 192 -2.92 5.14 0.49
C ARG A 192 -1.45 5.13 0.89
N SER A 193 -0.64 6.00 0.28
CA SER A 193 0.80 6.06 0.55
C SER A 193 1.12 6.26 2.03
N GLY A 194 0.43 7.16 2.72
CA GLY A 194 0.64 7.37 4.15
C GLY A 194 0.06 6.26 5.01
N LEU A 195 -1.14 5.77 4.68
CA LEU A 195 -1.80 4.72 5.44
C LEU A 195 -1.11 3.34 5.29
N GLU A 196 -0.43 3.08 4.18
CA GLU A 196 0.44 1.91 4.03
C GLU A 196 1.60 1.95 5.01
N GLU A 197 2.22 3.14 5.21
CA GLU A 197 3.31 3.31 6.18
C GLU A 197 2.83 3.25 7.63
N LEU A 198 1.72 3.95 7.96
CA LEU A 198 1.16 3.91 9.30
C LEU A 198 -0.36 4.05 9.29
N ALA A 199 -1.04 2.96 9.59
CA ALA A 199 -2.40 2.91 10.09
C ALA A 199 -2.47 1.81 11.15
N TYR A 200 -2.53 2.19 12.41
CA TYR A 200 -2.44 1.29 13.55
C TYR A 200 -3.29 1.81 14.71
N MET A 201 -4.06 0.93 15.34
CA MET A 201 -4.80 1.25 16.57
C MET A 201 -4.19 0.48 17.74
N ASN A 202 -3.90 1.19 18.81
CA ASN A 202 -3.38 0.57 20.02
C ASN A 202 -4.48 -0.03 20.91
N ASP A 203 -4.08 -0.75 21.95
CA ASP A 203 -5.01 -1.42 22.87
C ASP A 203 -5.89 -0.45 23.68
N ASP A 204 -5.50 0.84 23.77
CA ASP A 204 -6.29 1.88 24.43
C ASP A 204 -7.36 2.50 23.51
N GLY A 205 -7.46 2.05 22.25
CA GLY A 205 -8.40 2.56 21.26
C GLY A 205 -7.96 3.87 20.59
N THR A 206 -6.68 4.20 20.65
CA THR A 206 -6.11 5.33 19.89
C THR A 206 -5.64 4.86 18.53
N LEU A 207 -6.23 5.41 17.47
CA LEU A 207 -5.88 5.16 16.08
C LEU A 207 -4.82 6.15 15.61
N TYR A 208 -3.69 5.65 15.13
CA TYR A 208 -2.62 6.44 14.52
C TYR A 208 -2.69 6.30 13.01
N LEU A 209 -2.81 7.43 12.31
CA LEU A 209 -2.84 7.49 10.85
C LEU A 209 -1.79 8.47 10.34
N LEU A 210 -0.94 8.05 9.40
CA LEU A 210 -0.10 8.97 8.64
C LEU A 210 -0.91 9.46 7.43
N LEU A 211 -1.23 10.76 7.45
CA LEU A 211 -1.91 11.44 6.36
C LEU A 211 -1.05 12.63 5.92
N GLU A 212 -0.62 12.64 4.68
CA GLU A 212 0.39 13.54 4.13
C GLU A 212 1.73 13.38 4.88
N ASP A 213 2.15 14.42 5.60
CA ASP A 213 3.37 14.49 6.38
C ASP A 213 3.14 14.41 7.90
N THR A 214 1.92 14.10 8.32
CA THR A 214 1.50 14.23 9.71
C THR A 214 0.87 12.94 10.23
N VAL A 215 1.37 12.45 11.37
CA VAL A 215 0.71 11.40 12.13
C VAL A 215 -0.32 12.03 13.06
N TYR A 216 -1.56 11.60 12.89
CA TYR A 216 -2.67 11.95 13.77
C TYR A 216 -2.94 10.81 14.74
N ALA A 217 -3.15 11.17 16.02
CA ALA A 217 -3.65 10.28 17.05
C ALA A 217 -5.14 10.57 17.27
N ILE A 218 -5.98 9.57 17.07
CA ILE A 218 -7.43 9.71 17.05
C ILE A 218 -8.02 8.79 18.13
N ASP A 219 -8.64 9.39 19.13
CA ASP A 219 -9.48 8.64 20.06
C ASP A 219 -10.81 8.33 19.36
N VAL A 220 -10.99 7.09 18.95
CA VAL A 220 -12.17 6.68 18.17
C VAL A 220 -13.46 6.68 19.00
N ASN A 221 -13.37 6.58 20.33
CA ASN A 221 -14.51 6.59 21.22
C ASN A 221 -15.02 8.00 21.51
N MET A 222 -14.10 8.96 21.63
CA MET A 222 -14.44 10.37 21.89
C MET A 222 -14.54 11.21 20.61
N GLY A 223 -14.12 10.68 19.46
CA GLY A 223 -14.06 11.44 18.21
C GLY A 223 -13.06 12.60 18.26
N LYS A 224 -11.98 12.47 19.05
CA LYS A 224 -10.97 13.51 19.22
C LYS A 224 -9.73 13.19 18.41
N MET A 225 -9.23 14.15 17.64
CA MET A 225 -8.03 14.04 16.82
C MET A 225 -6.99 15.06 17.26
N ASP A 226 -5.81 14.56 17.61
CA ASP A 226 -4.63 15.37 17.97
C ASP A 226 -3.47 15.04 17.00
N VAL A 227 -2.57 16.00 16.80
CA VAL A 227 -1.34 15.77 16.03
C VAL A 227 -0.29 15.12 16.92
N ALA A 228 0.20 13.95 16.50
CA ALA A 228 1.26 13.24 17.21
C ALA A 228 2.67 13.60 16.69
N TYR A 229 2.89 13.53 15.38
CA TYR A 229 4.17 13.79 14.72
C TYR A 229 3.96 14.52 13.41
N LYS A 230 4.94 15.34 12.99
CA LYS A 230 4.93 16.13 11.74
C LYS A 230 6.24 15.97 10.96
N ASP A 231 6.23 16.50 9.75
CA ASP A 231 7.40 16.58 8.85
C ASP A 231 7.91 15.20 8.43
N LEU A 232 6.96 14.29 8.16
CA LEU A 232 7.21 12.89 7.83
C LEU A 232 6.97 12.61 6.33
N ASN A 233 7.73 11.65 5.81
CA ASN A 233 7.53 11.13 4.46
C ASN A 233 7.94 9.64 4.42
N SER A 234 7.61 8.93 3.34
CA SER A 234 7.88 7.51 3.19
C SER A 234 9.37 7.11 3.21
N SER A 235 10.28 8.08 3.14
CA SER A 235 11.73 7.82 3.20
C SER A 235 12.32 8.03 4.60
N ASN A 236 11.60 8.73 5.48
CA ASN A 236 12.11 9.09 6.81
C ASN A 236 11.34 8.45 7.97
N CYS A 237 10.34 7.61 7.67
CA CYS A 237 9.63 6.86 8.70
C CYS A 237 9.22 5.47 8.19
N THR A 238 8.92 4.57 9.12
CA THR A 238 8.36 3.24 8.88
C THR A 238 7.66 2.74 10.15
N ALA A 239 6.75 1.79 10.01
CA ALA A 239 6.10 1.15 11.15
C ALA A 239 6.10 -0.38 11.04
N SER A 240 6.11 -1.05 12.18
CA SER A 240 5.86 -2.48 12.26
C SER A 240 4.38 -2.79 12.43
N GLY A 241 3.98 -4.02 12.12
CA GLY A 241 2.59 -4.47 12.30
C GLY A 241 2.12 -4.55 13.76
N ASP A 242 3.05 -4.54 14.73
CA ASP A 242 2.77 -4.58 16.17
C ASP A 242 2.88 -3.20 16.85
N GLY A 243 2.86 -2.12 16.07
CA GLY A 243 2.74 -0.76 16.57
C GLY A 243 4.05 -0.10 16.98
N ILE A 244 5.19 -0.55 16.47
CA ILE A 244 6.47 0.17 16.63
C ILE A 244 6.64 1.14 15.45
N PHE A 245 6.62 2.43 15.74
CA PHE A 245 6.83 3.48 14.77
C PHE A 245 8.24 4.03 14.86
N VAL A 246 8.92 4.14 13.73
CA VAL A 246 10.31 4.64 13.62
C VAL A 246 10.33 5.84 12.68
N MET A 247 10.98 6.90 13.10
CA MET A 247 11.16 8.10 12.29
C MET A 247 12.56 8.67 12.42
N CYS A 248 13.02 9.37 11.40
CA CYS A 248 14.21 10.20 11.47
C CYS A 248 14.00 11.36 12.44
N ASP A 249 15.04 11.68 13.21
CA ASP A 249 15.08 12.84 14.10
C ASP A 249 16.40 13.60 13.91
N GLY A 250 16.31 14.91 13.75
CA GLY A 250 17.45 15.74 13.32
C GLY A 250 17.83 15.51 11.85
N GLY A 251 18.79 16.28 11.36
CA GLY A 251 19.27 16.12 9.97
C GLY A 251 18.48 16.99 8.97
N ASP A 252 18.26 16.44 7.78
CA ASP A 252 17.53 17.08 6.69
C ASP A 252 16.47 16.13 6.11
N GLU A 253 15.79 16.56 5.05
CA GLU A 253 14.74 15.79 4.39
C GLU A 253 15.18 14.41 3.84
N ASN A 254 16.48 14.22 3.62
CA ASN A 254 17.03 13.00 3.02
C ASN A 254 17.44 11.95 4.06
N ALA A 255 17.91 12.39 5.26
CA ALA A 255 18.36 11.48 6.29
C ALA A 255 18.50 12.17 7.66
N GLY A 256 18.21 11.44 8.73
CA GLY A 256 18.29 11.91 10.10
C GLY A 256 19.72 11.89 10.69
N GLU A 257 19.87 12.49 11.85
CA GLU A 257 21.06 12.30 12.71
C GLU A 257 20.90 11.06 13.58
N ARG A 258 19.64 10.73 13.92
CA ARG A 258 19.26 9.56 14.71
C ARG A 258 17.88 9.06 14.30
N LEU A 259 17.54 7.83 14.66
CA LEU A 259 16.18 7.32 14.60
C LEU A 259 15.53 7.46 15.97
N LYS A 260 14.31 7.97 15.98
CA LYS A 260 13.40 7.90 17.11
C LYS A 260 12.47 6.72 16.90
N ILE A 261 12.43 5.81 17.86
CA ILE A 261 11.61 4.61 17.87
C ILE A 261 10.56 4.77 18.96
N VAL A 262 9.30 4.64 18.60
CA VAL A 262 8.17 4.81 19.51
C VAL A 262 7.32 3.56 19.50
N ASP A 263 7.10 2.99 20.65
CA ASP A 263 6.08 1.96 20.87
C ASP A 263 4.73 2.66 21.09
N LEU A 264 3.85 2.59 20.11
CA LEU A 264 2.55 3.25 20.12
C LEU A 264 1.56 2.66 21.15
N ASN A 265 1.83 1.45 21.66
CA ASN A 265 1.01 0.85 22.73
C ASN A 265 1.39 1.41 24.09
N SER A 266 2.68 1.46 24.40
CA SER A 266 3.17 1.87 25.71
C SER A 266 3.60 3.33 25.79
N GLY A 267 3.74 4.02 24.66
CA GLY A 267 4.31 5.38 24.56
C GLY A 267 5.81 5.44 24.88
N LYS A 268 6.50 4.29 24.98
CA LYS A 268 7.94 4.26 25.27
C LYS A 268 8.73 4.66 24.03
N GLU A 269 9.73 5.49 24.26
CA GLU A 269 10.63 5.97 23.22
C GLU A 269 12.04 5.41 23.39
N ARG A 270 12.70 5.18 22.27
CA ARG A 270 14.12 4.82 22.16
C ARG A 270 14.77 5.60 21.03
N THR A 271 16.09 5.66 21.06
CA THR A 271 16.87 6.36 20.03
C THR A 271 18.00 5.45 19.55
N VAL A 272 18.25 5.45 18.25
CA VAL A 272 19.43 4.88 17.62
C VAL A 272 20.22 6.02 17.00
N GLU A 273 21.45 6.22 17.46
CA GLU A 273 22.30 7.31 16.99
C GLU A 273 23.05 6.93 15.72
N GLY A 274 23.06 7.80 14.71
CA GLY A 274 23.85 7.64 13.50
C GLY A 274 25.35 7.95 13.70
N GLY A 275 25.71 8.60 14.81
CA GLY A 275 27.07 9.01 15.11
C GLY A 275 27.55 10.11 14.13
N ASP A 276 28.65 9.84 13.43
CA ASP A 276 29.17 10.74 12.39
C ASP A 276 28.47 10.54 11.04
N TRP A 277 27.54 9.57 10.94
CA TRP A 277 26.80 9.20 9.74
C TRP A 277 25.37 9.74 9.78
N ARG A 278 24.75 9.85 8.61
CA ARG A 278 23.30 10.02 8.50
C ARG A 278 22.63 8.65 8.57
N ILE A 279 21.40 8.61 9.08
CA ILE A 279 20.66 7.39 9.32
C ILE A 279 19.27 7.47 8.69
N VAL A 280 18.80 6.37 8.11
CA VAL A 280 17.47 6.24 7.50
C VAL A 280 16.82 4.92 7.89
N PRO A 281 15.54 4.88 8.23
CA PRO A 281 14.82 3.62 8.40
C PRO A 281 14.55 3.01 7.02
N LEU A 282 14.62 1.68 6.92
CA LEU A 282 14.45 0.95 5.64
C LEU A 282 13.28 -0.03 5.70
N GLY A 283 12.70 -0.26 6.87
CA GLY A 283 11.56 -1.14 7.05
C GLY A 283 11.79 -2.25 8.06
N TYR A 284 10.88 -3.21 8.07
CA TYR A 284 10.91 -4.37 8.97
C TYR A 284 10.95 -5.68 8.20
N ALA A 285 11.78 -6.62 8.63
CA ALA A 285 11.73 -8.01 8.20
C ALA A 285 11.21 -8.87 9.38
N GLY A 286 9.92 -9.15 9.40
CA GLY A 286 9.25 -9.66 10.59
C GLY A 286 9.28 -8.61 11.70
N ARG A 287 9.91 -8.91 12.84
CA ARG A 287 10.07 -7.98 13.96
C ARG A 287 11.42 -7.25 13.97
N ASP A 288 12.31 -7.57 13.04
CA ASP A 288 13.64 -6.98 12.99
C ASP A 288 13.60 -5.65 12.24
N LEU A 289 14.07 -4.58 12.90
CA LEU A 289 14.22 -3.26 12.28
C LEU A 289 15.46 -3.24 11.37
N ILE A 290 15.27 -2.75 10.15
CA ILE A 290 16.33 -2.53 9.18
C ILE A 290 16.53 -1.04 9.02
N TYR A 291 17.78 -0.58 9.13
CA TYR A 291 18.14 0.81 8.87
C TYR A 291 19.44 0.92 8.08
N GLY A 292 19.64 2.06 7.45
CA GLY A 292 20.82 2.36 6.66
C GLY A 292 21.63 3.51 7.24
N LEU A 293 22.96 3.41 7.12
CA LEU A 293 23.89 4.51 7.40
C LEU A 293 24.43 5.07 6.09
N ILE A 294 24.45 6.40 5.99
CA ILE A 294 24.90 7.16 4.83
C ILE A 294 26.06 8.05 5.25
N ASP A 295 27.20 7.97 4.56
CA ASP A 295 28.30 8.91 4.72
C ASP A 295 27.83 10.30 4.28
N PRO A 296 27.81 11.32 5.17
CA PRO A 296 27.39 12.69 4.80
C PRO A 296 28.16 13.28 3.62
N GLN A 297 29.39 12.84 3.39
CA GLN A 297 30.20 13.29 2.25
C GLN A 297 29.70 12.73 0.91
N MET A 298 28.86 11.72 0.93
CA MET A 298 28.24 11.10 -0.24
C MET A 298 26.86 11.67 -0.57
N LEU A 299 26.27 12.47 0.30
CA LEU A 299 25.05 13.23 0.04
C LEU A 299 25.36 14.42 -0.87
N THR A 300 25.65 14.12 -2.12
CA THR A 300 26.02 15.11 -3.14
C THR A 300 25.10 14.99 -4.34
N GLU A 301 24.95 16.10 -5.07
CA GLU A 301 24.24 16.07 -6.34
C GLU A 301 24.95 15.15 -7.36
N ASP A 302 24.18 14.44 -8.16
CA ASP A 302 24.65 13.77 -9.35
C ASP A 302 24.71 14.74 -10.55
N SER A 303 25.16 14.25 -11.71
CA SER A 303 25.25 15.05 -12.94
C SER A 303 23.90 15.56 -13.45
N SER A 304 22.77 15.05 -12.92
CA SER A 304 21.42 15.53 -13.22
C SER A 304 20.89 16.54 -12.19
N GLY A 305 21.69 16.89 -11.17
CA GLY A 305 21.32 17.82 -10.10
C GLY A 305 20.45 17.19 -8.99
N VAL A 306 20.46 15.86 -8.88
CA VAL A 306 19.69 15.13 -7.86
C VAL A 306 20.62 14.71 -6.72
N ILE A 307 20.23 15.01 -5.48
CA ILE A 307 20.90 14.50 -4.29
C ILE A 307 20.56 13.02 -4.14
N ARG A 308 21.58 12.17 -4.10
CA ARG A 308 21.45 10.73 -3.89
C ARG A 308 21.64 10.39 -2.42
N THR A 309 20.98 9.31 -1.98
CA THR A 309 21.08 8.75 -0.63
C THR A 309 21.72 7.36 -0.67
N PRO A 310 23.04 7.27 -1.00
CA PRO A 310 23.74 6.00 -1.12
C PRO A 310 24.00 5.40 0.26
N ILE A 311 23.35 4.29 0.59
CA ILE A 311 23.52 3.61 1.86
C ILE A 311 24.86 2.88 1.84
N SER A 312 25.71 3.21 2.80
CA SER A 312 27.05 2.62 2.95
C SER A 312 27.04 1.34 3.79
N GLU A 313 26.16 1.29 4.78
CA GLU A 313 25.99 0.14 5.68
C GLU A 313 24.51 -0.09 5.94
N VAL A 314 24.09 -1.36 5.94
CA VAL A 314 22.74 -1.77 6.33
C VAL A 314 22.85 -2.56 7.63
N HIS A 315 22.11 -2.14 8.64
CA HIS A 315 22.05 -2.73 9.95
C HIS A 315 20.71 -3.39 10.21
N ILE A 316 20.71 -4.52 10.89
CA ILE A 316 19.50 -5.24 11.31
C ILE A 316 19.54 -5.37 12.83
N LEU A 317 18.50 -4.85 13.48
CA LEU A 317 18.28 -4.98 14.92
C LEU A 317 17.14 -5.97 15.17
N ASP A 318 17.32 -6.83 16.18
CA ASP A 318 16.25 -7.71 16.65
C ASP A 318 15.12 -6.94 17.38
N GLU A 319 14.08 -7.64 17.81
CA GLU A 319 12.96 -7.06 18.59
C GLU A 319 13.38 -6.40 19.91
N ASN A 320 14.57 -6.72 20.43
CA ASN A 320 15.15 -6.12 21.63
C ASN A 320 16.12 -4.97 21.29
N TYR A 321 16.25 -4.63 19.98
CA TYR A 321 17.17 -3.63 19.45
C TYR A 321 18.66 -3.98 19.62
N ASN A 322 18.99 -5.27 19.69
CA ASN A 322 20.38 -5.71 19.58
C ASN A 322 20.75 -5.87 18.12
N GLU A 323 21.96 -5.43 17.76
CA GLU A 323 22.45 -5.64 16.40
C GLU A 323 22.69 -7.13 16.14
N VAL A 324 21.99 -7.67 15.13
CA VAL A 324 22.11 -9.07 14.71
C VAL A 324 22.92 -9.22 13.45
N LYS A 325 22.95 -8.17 12.61
CA LYS A 325 23.72 -8.20 11.36
C LYS A 325 24.03 -6.80 10.87
N THR A 326 25.24 -6.64 10.35
CA THR A 326 25.65 -5.49 9.54
C THR A 326 26.04 -5.98 8.15
N TYR A 327 25.54 -5.35 7.12
CA TYR A 327 25.94 -5.55 5.73
C TYR A 327 26.70 -4.34 5.24
N GLN A 328 27.90 -4.57 4.70
CA GLN A 328 28.74 -3.58 4.05
C GLN A 328 29.49 -4.24 2.91
N LYS A 329 29.58 -3.58 1.77
CA LYS A 329 30.36 -4.06 0.62
C LYS A 329 31.33 -2.99 0.14
N SER A 330 32.62 -3.27 0.28
CA SER A 330 33.65 -2.28 -0.02
C SER A 330 33.56 -1.73 -1.44
N GLY A 331 33.39 -0.42 -1.56
CA GLY A 331 33.32 0.31 -2.83
C GLY A 331 31.96 0.25 -3.52
N ASP A 332 30.99 -0.47 -2.98
CA ASP A 332 29.62 -0.52 -3.46
C ASP A 332 28.68 0.14 -2.42
N TYR A 333 27.60 0.77 -2.90
CA TYR A 333 26.57 1.41 -2.09
C TYR A 333 25.22 0.76 -2.38
N VAL A 334 24.38 0.60 -1.37
CA VAL A 334 23.01 0.16 -1.57
C VAL A 334 22.17 1.37 -1.98
N MET A 335 21.62 1.34 -3.19
CA MET A 335 20.79 2.40 -3.74
C MET A 335 19.31 2.16 -3.53
N ARG A 336 18.93 0.91 -3.34
CA ARG A 336 17.56 0.49 -3.06
C ARG A 336 17.57 -0.81 -2.28
N LEU A 337 16.69 -0.89 -1.30
CA LEU A 337 16.44 -2.09 -0.52
C LEU A 337 14.96 -2.44 -0.63
N THR A 338 14.65 -3.72 -0.80
CA THR A 338 13.28 -4.24 -0.84
C THR A 338 13.19 -5.43 0.10
N ILE A 339 12.16 -5.46 0.93
CA ILE A 339 11.88 -6.55 1.86
C ILE A 339 10.65 -7.30 1.32
N SER A 340 10.79 -8.61 1.14
CA SER A 340 9.69 -9.49 0.71
C SER A 340 9.83 -10.84 1.40
N ASP A 341 8.77 -11.30 2.03
CA ASP A 341 8.73 -12.58 2.78
C ASP A 341 9.91 -12.74 3.76
N GLY A 342 10.29 -11.63 4.40
CA GLY A 342 11.42 -11.58 5.33
C GLY A 342 12.80 -11.62 4.66
N ASN A 343 12.89 -11.76 3.34
CA ASN A 343 14.14 -11.66 2.59
C ASN A 343 14.41 -10.21 2.19
N ILE A 344 15.66 -9.83 2.20
CA ILE A 344 16.11 -8.49 1.85
C ILE A 344 16.87 -8.57 0.54
N SER A 345 16.42 -7.84 -0.47
CA SER A 345 17.16 -7.64 -1.73
C SER A 345 17.70 -6.22 -1.81
N MET A 346 18.91 -6.07 -2.29
CA MET A 346 19.62 -4.80 -2.34
C MET A 346 20.16 -4.56 -3.75
N LYS A 347 19.80 -3.44 -4.37
CA LYS A 347 20.42 -2.96 -5.60
C LYS A 347 21.68 -2.17 -5.26
N LEU A 348 22.79 -2.57 -5.86
CA LEU A 348 24.11 -2.00 -5.59
C LEU A 348 24.56 -1.07 -6.70
N ALA A 349 25.32 -0.04 -6.36
CA ALA A 349 26.00 0.82 -7.32
C ALA A 349 27.37 1.25 -6.83
N LYS A 350 28.24 1.60 -7.79
CA LYS A 350 29.57 2.19 -7.56
C LYS A 350 29.52 3.68 -7.80
N ALA A 351 30.10 4.44 -6.89
CA ALA A 351 30.23 5.88 -7.05
C ALA A 351 31.30 6.23 -8.10
N ILE A 352 30.97 7.14 -9.01
CA ILE A 352 31.84 7.70 -10.01
C ILE A 352 31.92 9.21 -9.81
N LYS A 353 33.06 9.72 -9.39
CA LYS A 353 33.25 11.15 -9.20
C LYS A 353 33.51 11.86 -10.55
N ASN A 354 32.66 12.82 -10.89
CA ASN A 354 32.71 13.68 -12.04
C ASN A 354 32.81 15.16 -11.61
N GLY A 355 34.03 15.60 -11.29
CA GLY A 355 34.23 16.96 -10.77
C GLY A 355 33.58 17.12 -9.40
N ASN A 356 32.55 17.98 -9.33
CA ASN A 356 31.81 18.24 -8.07
C ASN A 356 30.59 17.32 -7.89
N TYR A 357 30.29 16.47 -8.88
CA TYR A 357 29.14 15.56 -8.85
C TYR A 357 29.58 14.13 -8.57
N THR A 358 28.68 13.35 -7.99
CA THR A 358 28.86 11.90 -7.81
C THR A 358 27.75 11.15 -8.51
N ASP A 359 28.11 10.48 -9.62
CA ASP A 359 27.20 9.58 -10.33
C ASP A 359 27.33 8.16 -9.78
N TYR A 360 26.31 7.33 -10.03
CA TYR A 360 26.24 5.96 -9.55
C TYR A 360 26.00 4.99 -10.70
N GLN A 361 26.92 4.03 -10.86
CA GLN A 361 26.83 2.99 -11.89
C GLN A 361 26.36 1.69 -11.25
N ASP A 362 25.39 1.03 -11.86
CA ASP A 362 24.89 -0.27 -11.45
C ASP A 362 26.03 -1.27 -11.21
N ALA A 363 26.03 -1.90 -10.03
CA ALA A 363 26.98 -2.91 -9.59
C ALA A 363 26.30 -4.29 -9.32
N GLY A 364 25.05 -4.44 -9.75
CA GLY A 364 24.25 -5.66 -9.60
C GLY A 364 23.42 -5.69 -8.33
N GLU A 365 23.06 -6.88 -7.91
CA GLU A 365 22.20 -7.11 -6.75
C GLU A 365 22.89 -8.01 -5.73
N ASP A 366 22.50 -7.85 -4.45
CA ASP A 366 22.90 -8.72 -3.37
C ASP A 366 21.69 -9.02 -2.47
N TYR A 367 21.78 -10.11 -1.67
CA TYR A 367 20.63 -10.62 -0.94
C TYR A 367 21.02 -11.02 0.47
N ILE A 368 20.15 -10.74 1.43
CA ILE A 368 20.19 -11.35 2.75
C ILE A 368 18.96 -12.26 2.82
N ILE A 369 19.23 -13.56 2.76
CA ILE A 369 18.20 -14.58 2.93
C ILE A 369 18.12 -14.86 4.42
N ARG A 370 16.95 -14.68 5.00
CA ARG A 370 16.66 -15.09 6.35
C ARG A 370 16.19 -16.54 6.34
N ASN A 371 16.91 -17.44 7.01
CA ASN A 371 16.33 -18.72 7.38
C ASN A 371 15.27 -18.43 8.46
N ILE A 372 14.07 -18.10 8.03
CA ILE A 372 12.91 -18.20 8.92
C ILE A 372 12.81 -19.70 9.18
N GLU A 373 13.13 -20.14 10.40
CA GLU A 373 12.76 -21.47 10.85
C GLU A 373 11.28 -21.60 10.52
N ASN A 374 10.93 -22.59 9.71
CA ASN A 374 9.54 -22.85 9.34
C ASN A 374 8.77 -23.02 10.64
N ASP A 375 8.08 -21.96 11.05
CA ASP A 375 7.00 -22.10 11.98
C ASP A 375 5.96 -22.92 11.20
N ASP A 376 5.81 -24.20 11.59
CA ASP A 376 4.93 -25.20 10.92
C ASP A 376 3.44 -24.76 10.90
N GLN A 377 3.16 -23.53 11.29
CA GLN A 377 1.84 -22.91 11.46
C GLN A 377 1.62 -21.65 10.58
N LYS A 378 2.39 -21.46 9.54
CA LYS A 378 2.28 -20.22 8.76
C LYS A 378 1.12 -20.28 7.78
N ILE A 379 0.18 -19.32 7.90
CA ILE A 379 -0.80 -19.05 6.83
C ILE A 379 -0.07 -18.37 5.66
N TYR A 380 -0.47 -18.69 4.45
CA TYR A 380 0.08 -18.07 3.23
C TYR A 380 -0.91 -18.17 2.08
N VAL A 381 -0.76 -17.27 1.11
CA VAL A 381 -1.53 -17.29 -0.13
C VAL A 381 -0.68 -17.85 -1.26
N ASP A 382 -1.23 -18.78 -2.02
CA ASP A 382 -0.63 -19.29 -3.25
C ASP A 382 -1.63 -19.28 -4.43
N LYS A 383 -1.11 -19.51 -5.64
CA LYS A 383 -1.91 -19.63 -6.87
C LYS A 383 -1.97 -21.07 -7.30
N GLN A 384 -3.16 -21.65 -7.30
CA GLN A 384 -3.39 -23.01 -7.78
C GLN A 384 -4.31 -23.01 -9.01
N LYS A 385 -4.10 -23.99 -9.89
CA LYS A 385 -4.91 -24.15 -11.10
C LYS A 385 -6.12 -25.01 -10.82
N ASP A 386 -7.31 -24.43 -10.88
CA ASP A 386 -8.57 -25.16 -10.93
C ASP A 386 -8.87 -25.60 -12.37
N SER A 387 -9.46 -26.80 -12.54
CA SER A 387 -9.73 -27.37 -13.86
C SER A 387 -10.87 -26.68 -14.63
N ILE A 388 -11.76 -26.00 -13.92
CA ILE A 388 -12.95 -25.32 -14.47
C ILE A 388 -12.75 -23.80 -14.45
N ARG A 389 -12.24 -23.25 -13.33
CA ARG A 389 -12.13 -21.82 -13.08
C ARG A 389 -10.78 -21.22 -13.46
N GLY A 390 -9.79 -22.04 -13.85
CA GLY A 390 -8.45 -21.57 -14.21
C GLY A 390 -7.57 -21.33 -12.98
N GLN A 391 -6.74 -20.28 -13.00
CA GLN A 391 -5.83 -19.96 -11.91
C GLN A 391 -6.58 -19.23 -10.80
N GLN A 392 -6.51 -19.73 -9.56
CA GLN A 392 -7.20 -19.22 -8.39
C GLN A 392 -6.21 -18.90 -7.28
N ASN A 393 -6.50 -17.90 -6.46
CA ASN A 393 -5.79 -17.66 -5.20
C ASN A 393 -6.39 -18.52 -4.08
N TRP A 394 -5.52 -19.06 -3.24
CA TRP A 394 -5.90 -19.90 -2.10
C TRP A 394 -5.14 -19.44 -0.86
N LEU A 395 -5.88 -19.23 0.24
CA LEU A 395 -5.30 -18.99 1.55
C LEU A 395 -5.16 -20.31 2.27
N HIS A 396 -3.93 -20.71 2.55
CA HIS A 396 -3.63 -21.89 3.36
C HIS A 396 -3.82 -21.55 4.83
N LEU A 397 -4.71 -22.29 5.47
CA LEU A 397 -5.00 -22.20 6.89
C LEU A 397 -4.19 -23.26 7.64
N ASN A 398 -4.02 -23.08 8.94
CA ASN A 398 -3.32 -24.03 9.79
C ASN A 398 -4.19 -25.28 10.08
N THR A 399 -4.64 -25.97 9.04
CA THR A 399 -5.41 -27.21 9.12
C THR A 399 -5.21 -28.04 7.86
N SER A 400 -5.39 -29.35 7.93
CA SER A 400 -5.39 -30.25 6.75
C SER A 400 -6.79 -30.69 6.32
N ASP A 401 -7.82 -30.20 7.00
CA ASP A 401 -9.20 -30.63 6.80
C ASP A 401 -9.83 -30.07 5.53
N SER A 402 -10.86 -30.77 5.05
CA SER A 402 -11.75 -30.27 3.99
C SER A 402 -13.17 -30.16 4.54
N PHE A 403 -13.77 -28.98 4.42
CA PHE A 403 -15.13 -28.73 4.91
C PHE A 403 -15.74 -27.50 4.24
N VAL A 404 -17.05 -27.34 4.40
CA VAL A 404 -17.76 -26.11 4.09
C VAL A 404 -18.01 -25.39 5.42
N PRO A 405 -17.47 -24.16 5.61
CA PRO A 405 -17.72 -23.42 6.83
C PRO A 405 -19.17 -22.96 6.91
N ILE A 406 -19.64 -22.69 8.11
CA ILE A 406 -20.90 -21.96 8.30
C ILE A 406 -20.63 -20.51 7.84
N SER A 407 -21.37 -20.04 6.85
CA SER A 407 -21.17 -18.71 6.27
C SER A 407 -22.27 -17.76 6.71
N GLN A 408 -21.89 -16.55 7.11
CA GLN A 408 -22.80 -15.48 7.53
C GLN A 408 -22.28 -14.10 7.10
N SER A 409 -23.12 -13.08 7.16
CA SER A 409 -22.74 -11.68 6.96
C SER A 409 -22.95 -10.88 8.24
N ALA A 410 -22.09 -9.92 8.49
CA ALA A 410 -22.28 -8.93 9.51
C ALA A 410 -23.54 -8.09 9.24
N ARG A 411 -24.22 -7.70 10.31
CA ARG A 411 -25.31 -6.72 10.25
C ARG A 411 -24.74 -5.34 10.46
N TYR A 412 -25.11 -4.42 9.62
CA TYR A 412 -24.64 -3.04 9.71
C TYR A 412 -25.52 -2.21 10.65
N LEU A 413 -24.88 -1.47 11.54
CA LEU A 413 -25.49 -0.47 12.40
C LEU A 413 -24.69 0.84 12.28
N ASP A 414 -25.34 1.92 11.90
CA ASP A 414 -24.76 3.24 11.67
C ASP A 414 -24.99 4.16 12.87
N PRO A 415 -24.01 4.34 13.78
CA PRO A 415 -24.00 5.41 14.78
C PRO A 415 -22.94 6.50 14.50
N GLY A 416 -22.38 6.56 13.30
CA GLY A 416 -21.16 7.30 12.96
C GLY A 416 -21.03 8.76 13.42
N TYR A 417 -19.80 9.19 13.61
CA TYR A 417 -19.39 10.54 13.97
C TYR A 417 -18.60 11.19 12.83
N ASP A 418 -18.67 12.51 12.69
CA ASP A 418 -17.89 13.29 11.74
C ASP A 418 -16.78 14.06 12.47
N ILE A 419 -15.54 13.73 12.20
CA ILE A 419 -14.37 14.49 12.64
C ILE A 419 -13.96 15.43 11.52
N SER A 420 -14.15 16.74 11.74
CA SER A 420 -13.64 17.76 10.82
C SER A 420 -12.15 17.98 11.06
N ARG A 421 -11.33 17.56 10.13
CA ARG A 421 -9.92 17.89 10.10
C ARG A 421 -9.74 19.40 9.86
N LYS A 422 -9.03 20.08 10.75
CA LYS A 422 -8.57 21.45 10.48
C LYS A 422 -7.38 21.35 9.54
N TYR A 423 -7.59 21.76 8.31
CA TYR A 423 -6.51 22.01 7.35
C TYR A 423 -5.73 23.24 7.82
N GLU A 424 -4.49 23.08 8.19
CA GLU A 424 -3.52 24.16 8.10
C GLU A 424 -3.03 24.14 6.66
N ASP A 425 -3.51 25.09 5.87
CA ASP A 425 -3.06 25.30 4.49
C ASP A 425 -1.62 25.81 4.56
N THR A 426 -0.68 24.88 4.68
CA THR A 426 0.72 25.20 4.52
C THR A 426 0.98 25.20 3.02
N ASP A 427 1.24 26.38 2.46
CA ASP A 427 1.63 26.60 1.05
C ASP A 427 2.93 25.83 0.63
N GLN A 428 3.48 25.05 1.53
CA GLN A 428 4.61 24.14 1.29
C GLN A 428 4.11 22.69 1.24
N VAL A 429 3.56 22.33 0.10
CA VAL A 429 3.39 20.90 -0.23
C VAL A 429 4.79 20.36 -0.50
N GLU A 430 5.30 19.51 0.39
CA GLU A 430 6.51 18.73 0.10
C GLU A 430 6.37 18.07 -1.26
N MET A 431 7.42 18.20 -2.07
CA MET A 431 7.40 17.70 -3.44
C MET A 431 7.53 16.18 -3.40
N GLN A 432 6.42 15.48 -3.59
CA GLN A 432 6.42 14.03 -3.80
C GLN A 432 6.40 13.72 -5.29
N TYR A 433 6.95 12.56 -5.63
CA TYR A 433 7.07 12.07 -7.00
C TYR A 433 6.20 10.84 -7.17
N TYR A 434 5.13 10.99 -7.94
CA TYR A 434 4.17 9.93 -8.19
C TYR A 434 4.49 9.23 -9.50
N VAL A 435 4.60 7.91 -9.46
CA VAL A 435 4.79 7.11 -10.66
C VAL A 435 3.46 6.54 -11.12
N TYR A 436 3.07 6.92 -12.32
CA TYR A 436 1.87 6.43 -12.96
C TYR A 436 2.22 5.35 -13.97
N THR A 437 1.62 4.18 -13.85
CA THR A 437 1.66 3.11 -14.83
C THR A 437 0.24 2.79 -15.26
N LYS A 438 0.03 2.59 -16.57
CA LYS A 438 -1.28 2.19 -17.12
C LYS A 438 -2.48 3.03 -16.63
N GLY A 439 -2.24 4.35 -16.49
CA GLY A 439 -3.28 5.34 -16.16
C GLY A 439 -3.71 5.41 -14.70
N ARG A 440 -2.98 4.76 -13.82
CA ARG A 440 -3.14 4.86 -12.37
C ARG A 440 -1.81 5.18 -11.72
N MET A 441 -1.87 5.74 -10.53
CA MET A 441 -0.70 5.86 -9.70
C MET A 441 -0.35 4.48 -9.15
N ASP A 442 0.91 4.11 -9.29
CA ASP A 442 1.42 2.78 -8.93
C ASP A 442 2.33 2.85 -7.71
N ALA A 443 3.01 4.00 -7.53
CA ALA A 443 3.88 4.25 -6.38
C ALA A 443 4.09 5.76 -6.16
N ALA A 444 4.40 6.15 -4.93
CA ALA A 444 4.86 7.49 -4.56
C ALA A 444 6.23 7.41 -3.89
N PHE A 445 7.07 8.41 -4.14
CA PHE A 445 8.44 8.48 -3.64
C PHE A 445 8.75 9.89 -3.17
N ALA A 446 9.54 10.02 -2.11
CA ALA A 446 10.05 11.31 -1.66
C ALA A 446 11.17 11.83 -2.58
N THR A 447 11.89 10.93 -3.26
CA THR A 447 12.98 11.30 -4.15
C THR A 447 12.66 10.99 -5.61
N ILE A 448 13.07 11.89 -6.49
CA ILE A 448 12.94 11.70 -7.94
C ILE A 448 13.70 10.46 -8.43
N GLN A 449 14.79 10.10 -7.75
CA GLN A 449 15.61 8.96 -8.12
C GLN A 449 14.85 7.65 -7.99
N GLU A 450 14.25 7.42 -6.84
CA GLU A 450 13.46 6.21 -6.60
C GLU A 450 12.30 6.12 -7.58
N ALA A 451 11.64 7.26 -7.81
CA ALA A 451 10.59 7.35 -8.80
C ALA A 451 11.08 6.98 -10.21
N VAL A 452 12.28 7.47 -10.62
CA VAL A 452 12.88 7.15 -11.93
C VAL A 452 13.27 5.68 -12.03
N ASP A 453 13.85 5.10 -10.98
CA ASP A 453 14.23 3.69 -10.96
C ASP A 453 13.00 2.78 -11.08
N TYR A 454 11.96 3.11 -10.30
CA TYR A 454 10.68 2.41 -10.39
C TYR A 454 10.02 2.60 -11.77
N GLY A 455 9.89 3.84 -12.23
CA GLY A 455 9.32 4.16 -13.53
C GLY A 455 10.11 3.54 -14.69
N THR A 456 11.43 3.40 -14.55
CA THR A 456 12.26 2.68 -15.52
C THR A 456 11.91 1.21 -15.60
N THR A 457 11.68 0.58 -14.47
CA THR A 457 11.32 -0.84 -14.38
C THR A 457 9.95 -1.13 -14.98
N TYR A 458 8.95 -0.30 -14.64
CA TYR A 458 7.55 -0.54 -14.98
C TYR A 458 7.02 0.34 -16.13
N ALA A 459 7.90 1.01 -16.88
CA ALA A 459 7.54 1.91 -17.96
C ALA A 459 6.58 3.03 -17.54
N GLY A 460 6.79 3.57 -16.34
CA GLY A 460 5.94 4.59 -15.73
C GLY A 460 6.21 6.00 -16.24
N THR A 461 5.28 6.90 -15.92
CA THR A 461 5.40 8.36 -16.05
C THR A 461 5.48 8.95 -14.66
N ILE A 462 6.43 9.84 -14.40
CA ILE A 462 6.61 10.47 -13.10
C ILE A 462 6.00 11.87 -13.12
N MET A 463 5.18 12.14 -12.12
CA MET A 463 4.52 13.43 -11.93
C MET A 463 4.86 13.96 -10.53
N THR A 464 4.91 15.26 -10.39
CA THR A 464 4.98 15.94 -9.09
C THR A 464 3.59 16.04 -8.44
N SER A 465 3.54 16.39 -7.14
CA SER A 465 2.32 16.75 -6.42
C SER A 465 1.50 17.87 -7.12
N HIS A 466 2.15 18.71 -7.92
CA HIS A 466 1.50 19.73 -8.77
C HIS A 466 1.00 19.19 -10.12
N LYS A 467 0.98 17.86 -10.32
CA LYS A 467 0.56 17.20 -11.57
C LYS A 467 1.41 17.55 -12.79
N GLN A 468 2.65 17.99 -12.59
CA GLN A 468 3.60 18.21 -13.68
C GLN A 468 4.33 16.91 -14.00
N VAL A 469 4.30 16.49 -15.25
CA VAL A 469 5.12 15.36 -15.73
C VAL A 469 6.59 15.83 -15.76
N ILE A 470 7.44 15.18 -15.00
CA ILE A 470 8.87 15.51 -14.90
C ILE A 470 9.76 14.48 -15.57
N TRP A 471 9.30 13.25 -15.71
CA TRP A 471 10.05 12.18 -16.36
C TRP A 471 9.11 11.12 -16.95
N GLN A 472 9.53 10.54 -18.05
CA GLN A 472 8.87 9.38 -18.63
C GLN A 472 9.92 8.51 -19.30
N LYS A 473 9.84 7.18 -19.11
CA LYS A 473 10.73 6.27 -19.83
C LYS A 473 10.52 6.43 -21.33
N ALA A 474 11.56 6.86 -22.04
CA ALA A 474 11.57 6.87 -23.50
C ALA A 474 11.36 5.43 -23.99
N GLY A 475 10.19 5.11 -24.49
CA GLY A 475 9.95 3.88 -25.22
C GLY A 475 10.85 3.87 -26.47
N ARG A 476 11.18 2.70 -27.00
CA ARG A 476 11.79 2.62 -28.32
C ARG A 476 11.00 3.52 -29.24
N ALA A 477 11.68 4.47 -29.92
CA ALA A 477 11.20 5.55 -30.77
C ALA A 477 9.87 5.28 -31.53
N TYR A 478 8.80 5.11 -30.83
CA TYR A 478 7.46 5.06 -31.39
C TYR A 478 6.70 6.29 -30.93
N ILE A 479 6.64 7.31 -31.83
CA ILE A 479 5.60 8.36 -31.82
C ILE A 479 5.43 9.17 -30.50
N TRP A 480 5.80 8.64 -29.33
CA TRP A 480 5.65 9.25 -28.00
C TRP A 480 6.51 10.51 -27.83
N ASP A 481 7.73 10.54 -28.35
CA ASP A 481 8.62 11.71 -28.28
C ASP A 481 8.03 12.93 -28.99
N ARG A 482 7.15 12.71 -29.98
CA ARG A 482 6.44 13.80 -30.67
C ARG A 482 5.25 14.33 -29.88
N ILE A 483 4.57 13.49 -29.11
CA ILE A 483 3.39 13.90 -28.33
C ILE A 483 3.81 14.71 -27.10
N LEU A 484 4.83 14.27 -26.39
CA LEU A 484 5.39 15.02 -25.25
C LEU A 484 5.97 16.37 -25.69
N THR A 485 6.65 16.43 -26.85
CA THR A 485 7.18 17.68 -27.40
C THR A 485 6.05 18.66 -27.78
N VAL A 486 4.87 18.19 -28.12
CA VAL A 486 3.70 19.02 -28.38
C VAL A 486 3.02 19.50 -27.09
N LEU A 487 2.95 18.64 -26.08
CA LEU A 487 2.33 18.97 -24.79
C LEU A 487 3.18 19.91 -23.93
N THR A 488 4.51 19.88 -24.09
CA THR A 488 5.45 20.73 -23.33
C THR A 488 5.81 22.03 -24.06
N ARG A 489 5.37 22.26 -25.27
CA ARG A 489 5.55 23.55 -25.92
C ARG A 489 4.60 24.58 -25.31
N PRO A 490 5.12 25.67 -24.71
CA PRO A 490 4.26 26.79 -24.34
C PRO A 490 3.54 27.29 -25.57
N ALA A 491 2.24 27.55 -25.45
CA ALA A 491 1.44 28.15 -26.51
C ALA A 491 2.09 29.51 -26.88
N VAL A 492 2.80 29.54 -28.00
CA VAL A 492 3.27 30.79 -28.55
C VAL A 492 2.06 31.48 -29.14
N HIS A 493 1.48 32.42 -28.38
CA HIS A 493 0.51 33.37 -28.94
C HIS A 493 1.21 34.13 -30.05
N ARG A 494 0.88 33.82 -31.30
CA ARG A 494 1.14 34.74 -32.41
C ARG A 494 0.07 35.83 -32.32
N ALA A 495 0.55 37.05 -32.12
CA ALA A 495 -0.19 38.28 -32.30
C ALA A 495 -0.65 38.43 -33.77
#